data_238db16245eaec190582b5eb5ee2fd42
#
_entry.id   238db16245eaec190582b5eb5ee2fd42
#
_cell.length_a   1.000
_cell.length_b   1.000
_cell.length_c   1.000
_cell.angle_alpha   90.00
_cell.angle_beta   90.00
_cell.angle_gamma   90.00
#
_symmetry.space_group_name_H-M   'P 1'
#
loop_
_entity.id
_entity.type
_entity.pdbx_description
1 polymer ?
#
loop_
_entity_poly.entity_id
_entity_poly.type
_entity_poly.pdbx_seq_one_letter_code
_entity_poly.pdbx_strand_id
1 'polypeptide(L)'
;DAEAVYIPDDAGMKYYDMQKLLNYVPRYRTVLKSEELSTVDENNWKHCFVINKQDHMIYTVMWKGQLVRINPKNRTAEILLKKISNVATGDGGGAGSDSYIAFSPIKGEENVLYVSLADFHQIWRVDVSKITPEDKDTYNGEPYAGKAIYEGVMNGKGWEDGLLKNAKFRHPRQICFTDDGKMYIADSGNSCIRVVDTTMPKERAAVTTPIGLPGAEGYKDGGPEIAKFHFPCGVAVNSDGTIVYVADTQNKVIRKLSIE
;
A
#
# COMPACT_ATOMS: atom_id res chain seq x y z
N ASP A 1 9.21 -12.47 14.90
CA ASP A 1 8.78 -13.86 14.90
C ASP A 1 7.87 -14.10 13.70
N ALA A 2 8.32 -14.97 12.78
CA ALA A 2 7.61 -15.32 11.54
C ALA A 2 6.27 -16.06 11.77
N GLU A 3 5.83 -16.17 13.01
CA GLU A 3 4.71 -17.01 13.43
C GLU A 3 3.46 -16.23 13.85
N ALA A 4 3.46 -14.91 13.71
CA ALA A 4 2.33 -14.09 14.10
C ALA A 4 1.75 -13.31 12.93
N VAL A 5 0.44 -13.29 12.81
CA VAL A 5 -0.30 -12.46 11.87
C VAL A 5 -1.03 -11.36 12.64
N TYR A 6 -0.86 -10.13 12.21
CA TYR A 6 -1.48 -8.96 12.81
C TYR A 6 -2.63 -8.49 11.92
N ILE A 7 -3.79 -8.26 12.52
CA ILE A 7 -5.00 -7.82 11.82
C ILE A 7 -5.53 -6.56 12.51
N PRO A 8 -5.70 -5.44 11.77
CA PRO A 8 -6.37 -4.26 12.31
C PRO A 8 -7.87 -4.50 12.44
N ASP A 9 -8.47 -3.94 13.46
CA ASP A 9 -9.92 -3.83 13.62
C ASP A 9 -10.29 -2.51 14.32
N ASP A 10 -11.57 -2.25 14.47
CA ASP A 10 -12.07 -1.00 15.06
C ASP A 10 -11.66 -0.81 16.54
N ALA A 11 -11.34 -1.91 17.25
CA ALA A 11 -10.88 -1.88 18.62
C ALA A 11 -9.36 -1.82 18.79
N GLY A 12 -8.60 -1.84 17.68
CA GLY A 12 -7.14 -1.81 17.70
C GLY A 12 -6.50 -2.82 16.75
N MET A 13 -5.32 -3.29 17.10
CA MET A 13 -4.56 -4.25 16.31
C MET A 13 -4.46 -5.59 17.03
N LYS A 14 -4.83 -6.67 16.37
CA LYS A 14 -4.77 -8.04 16.88
C LYS A 14 -3.67 -8.83 16.19
N TYR A 15 -3.05 -9.75 16.91
CA TYR A 15 -2.15 -10.72 16.30
C TYR A 15 -2.70 -12.15 16.47
N TYR A 16 -2.40 -12.99 15.50
CA TYR A 16 -2.70 -14.40 15.51
C TYR A 16 -1.39 -15.19 15.52
N ASP A 17 -1.29 -16.10 16.48
CA ASP A 17 -0.20 -17.05 16.56
C ASP A 17 -0.42 -18.15 15.50
N MET A 18 0.43 -18.17 14.47
CA MET A 18 0.26 -19.06 13.32
C MET A 18 0.30 -20.54 13.68
N GLN A 19 1.11 -20.95 14.65
CA GLN A 19 1.14 -22.35 15.07
C GLN A 19 -0.18 -22.77 15.74
N LYS A 20 -0.83 -21.86 16.46
CA LYS A 20 -2.13 -22.08 17.08
C LYS A 20 -3.29 -22.00 16.10
N LEU A 21 -3.16 -21.21 15.05
CA LEU A 21 -4.10 -21.19 13.93
C LEU A 21 -4.14 -22.56 13.23
N LEU A 22 -2.99 -23.18 13.01
CA LEU A 22 -2.88 -24.52 12.44
C LEU A 22 -3.49 -25.60 13.32
N ASN A 23 -3.59 -25.37 14.64
CA ASN A 23 -4.22 -26.27 15.59
C ASN A 23 -5.71 -25.94 15.89
N TYR A 24 -6.35 -25.11 15.05
CA TYR A 24 -7.77 -24.69 15.15
C TYR A 24 -8.19 -24.05 16.49
N VAL A 25 -7.25 -23.51 17.25
CA VAL A 25 -7.57 -22.74 18.46
C VAL A 25 -7.10 -21.30 18.27
N PRO A 26 -7.90 -20.42 17.67
CA PRO A 26 -7.50 -19.04 17.47
C PRO A 26 -7.35 -18.33 18.82
N ARG A 27 -6.14 -18.06 19.22
CA ARG A 27 -5.82 -17.16 20.31
C ARG A 27 -5.34 -15.86 19.73
N TYR A 28 -6.14 -14.81 19.84
CA TYR A 28 -5.73 -13.46 19.47
C TYR A 28 -5.48 -12.64 20.73
N ARG A 29 -4.56 -11.70 20.64
CA ARG A 29 -4.35 -10.68 21.67
C ARG A 29 -4.36 -9.33 20.99
N THR A 30 -5.00 -8.36 21.62
CA THR A 30 -4.91 -6.97 21.19
C THR A 30 -3.49 -6.50 21.43
N VAL A 31 -2.79 -6.08 20.37
CA VAL A 31 -1.44 -5.50 20.45
C VAL A 31 -1.53 -4.09 21.01
N LEU A 32 -2.48 -3.31 20.52
CA LEU A 32 -2.71 -1.93 20.92
C LEU A 32 -4.18 -1.61 20.77
N LYS A 33 -4.79 -1.03 21.79
CA LYS A 33 -6.16 -0.53 21.71
C LYS A 33 -6.18 0.86 21.09
N SER A 34 -7.32 1.27 20.52
CA SER A 34 -7.46 2.62 19.96
C SER A 34 -7.23 3.72 21.00
N GLU A 35 -7.64 3.52 22.24
CA GLU A 35 -7.39 4.42 23.37
C GLU A 35 -5.89 4.57 23.72
N GLU A 36 -5.08 3.52 23.48
CA GLU A 36 -3.62 3.55 23.65
C GLU A 36 -2.92 4.28 22.49
N LEU A 37 -3.63 4.50 21.39
CA LEU A 37 -3.24 5.35 20.26
C LEU A 37 -3.70 6.81 20.44
N SER A 38 -4.11 7.21 21.62
CA SER A 38 -4.68 8.54 21.91
C SER A 38 -3.76 9.71 21.57
N THR A 39 -2.45 9.48 21.46
CA THR A 39 -1.50 10.45 20.87
C THR A 39 -1.67 10.59 19.35
N VAL A 40 -2.43 9.69 18.74
CA VAL A 40 -2.73 9.64 17.32
C VAL A 40 -4.25 9.72 17.21
N ASP A 41 -4.81 10.88 16.97
CA ASP A 41 -6.23 11.21 16.85
C ASP A 41 -7.17 9.98 16.76
N GLU A 42 -7.94 9.69 17.80
CA GLU A 42 -8.78 8.49 17.96
C GLU A 42 -9.85 8.31 16.87
N ASN A 43 -10.21 9.37 16.16
CA ASN A 43 -11.12 9.35 15.02
C ASN A 43 -10.41 9.07 13.69
N ASN A 44 -9.15 8.66 13.72
CA ASN A 44 -8.32 8.47 12.55
C ASN A 44 -8.22 6.96 12.22
N TRP A 45 -8.98 6.51 11.24
CA TRP A 45 -9.11 5.10 10.84
C TRP A 45 -7.84 4.56 10.18
N LYS A 46 -7.58 3.27 10.40
CA LYS A 46 -6.45 2.53 9.84
C LYS A 46 -6.94 1.60 8.74
N HIS A 47 -6.35 1.66 7.56
CA HIS A 47 -6.73 0.79 6.45
C HIS A 47 -5.75 -0.34 6.20
N CYS A 48 -4.47 -0.15 6.49
CA CYS A 48 -3.44 -1.14 6.26
C CYS A 48 -2.28 -0.98 7.23
N PHE A 49 -1.50 -2.02 7.34
CA PHE A 49 -0.23 -1.99 8.05
C PHE A 49 0.78 -2.91 7.37
N VAL A 50 2.05 -2.71 7.69
CA VAL A 50 3.15 -3.58 7.28
C VAL A 50 4.16 -3.70 8.44
N ILE A 51 4.83 -4.84 8.52
CA ILE A 51 5.91 -5.06 9.48
C ILE A 51 7.23 -4.85 8.74
N ASN A 52 8.08 -3.98 9.28
CA ASN A 52 9.44 -3.87 8.79
C ASN A 52 10.26 -5.05 9.31
N LYS A 53 10.90 -5.78 8.39
CA LYS A 53 11.70 -6.97 8.74
C LYS A 53 12.99 -6.64 9.47
N GLN A 54 13.47 -5.38 9.43
CA GLN A 54 14.72 -4.95 10.05
C GLN A 54 14.54 -4.61 11.54
N ASP A 55 13.53 -3.81 11.87
CA ASP A 55 13.27 -3.33 13.22
C ASP A 55 12.12 -4.05 13.93
N HIS A 56 11.40 -4.91 13.23
CA HIS A 56 10.20 -5.63 13.71
C HIS A 56 9.07 -4.71 14.21
N MET A 57 9.08 -3.45 13.80
CA MET A 57 8.02 -2.51 14.09
C MET A 57 6.90 -2.62 13.07
N ILE A 58 5.70 -2.22 13.50
CA ILE A 58 4.53 -2.13 12.64
C ILE A 58 4.40 -0.69 12.16
N TYR A 59 4.23 -0.52 10.87
CA TYR A 59 3.99 0.78 10.25
C TYR A 59 2.58 0.83 9.69
N THR A 60 1.92 1.96 9.83
CA THR A 60 0.58 2.19 9.29
C THR A 60 0.42 3.64 8.84
N VAL A 61 -0.41 3.85 7.84
CA VAL A 61 -0.85 5.18 7.42
C VAL A 61 -2.27 5.38 7.91
N MET A 62 -2.47 6.48 8.62
CA MET A 62 -3.76 6.85 9.18
C MET A 62 -4.58 7.63 8.15
N TRP A 63 -5.89 7.71 8.33
CA TRP A 63 -6.80 8.43 7.42
C TRP A 63 -6.31 9.83 7.03
N LYS A 64 -5.80 10.59 8.01
CA LYS A 64 -5.30 11.96 7.77
C LYS A 64 -3.91 12.01 7.13
N GLY A 65 -3.38 10.87 6.66
CA GLY A 65 -2.07 10.78 6.01
C GLY A 65 -0.89 10.75 6.97
N GLN A 66 -1.13 10.52 8.26
CA GLN A 66 -0.07 10.37 9.24
C GLN A 66 0.62 9.02 9.05
N LEU A 67 1.96 9.01 9.04
CA LEU A 67 2.75 7.80 9.15
C LEU A 67 3.03 7.51 10.61
N VAL A 68 2.60 6.35 11.07
CA VAL A 68 2.72 5.91 12.47
C VAL A 68 3.56 4.66 12.54
N ARG A 69 4.49 4.61 13.50
CA ARG A 69 5.26 3.42 13.88
C ARG A 69 4.75 2.90 15.22
N ILE A 70 4.55 1.60 15.31
CA ILE A 70 4.03 0.91 16.49
C ILE A 70 5.07 -0.12 16.94
N ASN A 71 5.45 -0.06 18.22
CA ASN A 71 6.27 -1.09 18.84
C ASN A 71 5.34 -2.13 19.50
N PRO A 72 5.24 -3.35 18.96
CA PRO A 72 4.32 -4.37 19.49
C PRO A 72 4.79 -4.95 20.83
N LYS A 73 6.11 -4.84 21.15
CA LYS A 73 6.65 -5.34 22.42
C LYS A 73 6.32 -4.42 23.58
N ASN A 74 6.54 -3.12 23.39
CA ASN A 74 6.34 -2.10 24.43
C ASN A 74 4.91 -1.54 24.41
N ARG A 75 4.12 -1.88 23.38
CA ARG A 75 2.78 -1.36 23.18
C ARG A 75 2.75 0.16 23.12
N THR A 76 3.67 0.73 22.34
CA THR A 76 3.77 2.16 22.13
C THR A 76 3.59 2.49 20.65
N ALA A 77 3.01 3.64 20.38
CA ALA A 77 2.90 4.20 19.03
C ALA A 77 3.47 5.61 18.98
N GLU A 78 4.08 5.93 17.87
CA GLU A 78 4.58 7.29 17.60
C GLU A 78 4.23 7.73 16.20
N ILE A 79 3.91 9.00 16.04
CA ILE A 79 3.75 9.65 14.74
C ILE A 79 5.15 9.99 14.23
N LEU A 80 5.56 9.34 13.14
CA LEU A 80 6.80 9.67 12.44
C LEU A 80 6.63 10.91 11.56
N LEU A 81 5.54 10.97 10.82
CA LEU A 81 5.19 12.11 9.96
C LEU A 81 3.73 12.47 10.18
N LYS A 82 3.41 13.74 10.31
CA LYS A 82 2.03 14.22 10.36
C LYS A 82 1.35 14.14 8.99
N LYS A 83 2.11 14.16 7.91
CA LYS A 83 1.63 14.00 6.54
C LYS A 83 2.69 13.31 5.69
N ILE A 84 2.29 12.36 4.85
CA ILE A 84 3.17 11.75 3.84
C ILE A 84 3.31 12.66 2.62
N SER A 85 2.26 13.39 2.29
CA SER A 85 2.25 14.28 1.13
C SER A 85 1.86 15.70 1.52
N ASN A 86 2.43 16.67 0.83
CA ASN A 86 2.10 18.08 0.97
C ASN A 86 0.91 18.52 0.09
N VAL A 87 0.27 17.57 -0.61
CA VAL A 87 -0.88 17.89 -1.46
C VAL A 87 -2.05 18.30 -0.57
N ALA A 88 -2.51 19.52 -0.73
CA ALA A 88 -3.67 20.03 -0.03
C ALA A 88 -4.95 19.35 -0.53
N THR A 89 -5.74 18.82 0.41
CA THR A 89 -7.09 18.35 0.09
C THR A 89 -8.06 19.49 0.30
N GLY A 90 -8.85 19.81 -0.72
CA GLY A 90 -9.84 20.90 -0.64
C GLY A 90 -10.95 20.68 0.37
N ASP A 91 -11.19 19.45 0.82
CA ASP A 91 -12.38 19.05 1.56
C ASP A 91 -12.09 18.30 2.86
N GLY A 92 -10.88 18.40 3.38
CA GLY A 92 -10.52 17.72 4.64
C GLY A 92 -10.41 16.18 4.52
N GLY A 93 -10.54 15.61 3.32
CA GLY A 93 -10.25 14.22 3.05
C GLY A 93 -8.76 13.96 3.27
N GLY A 94 -8.43 13.02 4.14
CA GLY A 94 -7.03 12.74 4.46
C GLY A 94 -6.34 12.03 3.30
N ALA A 95 -5.09 12.38 3.06
CA ALA A 95 -4.21 11.69 2.11
C ALA A 95 -4.07 10.17 2.41
N GLY A 96 -4.54 9.72 3.55
CA GLY A 96 -4.49 8.35 4.00
C GLY A 96 -5.75 7.54 3.78
N SER A 97 -6.86 8.11 3.31
CA SER A 97 -8.04 7.32 3.01
C SER A 97 -7.71 6.33 1.89
N ASP A 98 -7.99 5.05 2.12
CA ASP A 98 -7.66 3.96 1.18
C ASP A 98 -6.17 3.84 0.78
N SER A 99 -5.26 4.34 1.62
CA SER A 99 -3.82 4.17 1.42
C SER A 99 -3.35 2.79 1.81
N TYR A 100 -2.45 2.21 1.01
CA TYR A 100 -1.78 0.95 1.29
C TYR A 100 -0.28 1.13 1.26
N ILE A 101 0.43 0.28 2.00
CA ILE A 101 1.86 0.42 2.22
C ILE A 101 2.59 -0.92 2.05
N ALA A 102 3.82 -0.86 1.54
CA ALA A 102 4.71 -1.99 1.47
C ALA A 102 6.17 -1.52 1.55
N PHE A 103 7.02 -2.26 2.26
CA PHE A 103 8.46 -2.03 2.24
C PHE A 103 9.10 -2.58 0.97
N SER A 104 10.15 -1.90 0.51
CA SER A 104 11.01 -2.38 -0.57
C SER A 104 11.69 -3.70 -0.16
N PRO A 105 11.72 -4.71 -1.03
CA PRO A 105 12.51 -5.92 -0.82
C PRO A 105 13.98 -5.74 -1.22
N ILE A 106 14.32 -4.61 -1.84
CA ILE A 106 15.63 -4.37 -2.44
C ILE A 106 16.67 -4.19 -1.36
N LYS A 107 17.79 -4.90 -1.50
CA LYS A 107 18.94 -4.77 -0.57
C LYS A 107 19.47 -3.34 -0.56
N GLY A 108 19.53 -2.76 0.63
CA GLY A 108 19.91 -1.36 0.85
C GLY A 108 18.73 -0.38 0.84
N GLU A 109 17.52 -0.86 0.56
CA GLU A 109 16.26 -0.11 0.63
C GLU A 109 15.27 -0.71 1.63
N GLU A 110 15.72 -1.55 2.56
CA GLU A 110 14.86 -2.28 3.50
C GLU A 110 14.01 -1.36 4.39
N ASN A 111 14.41 -0.09 4.50
CA ASN A 111 13.69 0.95 5.22
C ASN A 111 12.90 1.89 4.30
N VAL A 112 12.84 1.59 3.01
CA VAL A 112 12.07 2.38 2.06
C VAL A 112 10.65 1.84 1.99
N LEU A 113 9.70 2.67 2.40
CA LEU A 113 8.28 2.40 2.40
C LEU A 113 7.64 3.02 1.14
N TYR A 114 6.94 2.23 0.36
CA TYR A 114 6.08 2.70 -0.71
C TYR A 114 4.65 2.83 -0.20
N VAL A 115 3.99 3.90 -0.60
CA VAL A 115 2.63 4.24 -0.16
C VAL A 115 1.77 4.57 -1.37
N SER A 116 0.68 3.85 -1.56
CA SER A 116 -0.36 4.27 -2.51
C SER A 116 -1.25 5.30 -1.84
N LEU A 117 -1.44 6.43 -2.47
CA LEU A 117 -2.40 7.45 -2.07
C LEU A 117 -3.56 7.42 -3.06
N ALA A 118 -4.58 6.62 -2.74
CA ALA A 118 -5.67 6.31 -3.67
C ALA A 118 -6.38 7.56 -4.18
N ASP A 119 -6.73 8.48 -3.29
CA ASP A 119 -7.44 9.72 -3.62
C ASP A 119 -6.59 10.73 -4.40
N PHE A 120 -5.26 10.60 -4.32
CA PHE A 120 -4.33 11.42 -5.09
C PHE A 120 -3.87 10.76 -6.38
N HIS A 121 -4.25 9.51 -6.61
CA HIS A 121 -3.91 8.77 -7.82
C HIS A 121 -2.40 8.64 -8.03
N GLN A 122 -1.66 8.47 -6.91
CA GLN A 122 -0.19 8.46 -6.89
C GLN A 122 0.37 7.37 -5.98
N ILE A 123 1.62 7.02 -6.25
CA ILE A 123 2.48 6.22 -5.38
C ILE A 123 3.58 7.13 -4.83
N TRP A 124 3.77 7.10 -3.51
CA TRP A 124 4.77 7.85 -2.80
C TRP A 124 5.83 6.93 -2.20
N ARG A 125 6.97 7.49 -1.85
CA ARG A 125 8.11 6.79 -1.28
C ARG A 125 8.63 7.54 -0.06
N VAL A 126 8.89 6.81 1.03
CA VAL A 126 9.41 7.36 2.29
C VAL A 126 10.52 6.45 2.79
N ASP A 127 11.71 6.97 2.98
CA ASP A 127 12.79 6.26 3.68
C ASP A 127 12.66 6.54 5.18
N VAL A 128 12.10 5.57 5.91
CA VAL A 128 11.79 5.75 7.33
C VAL A 128 13.05 5.83 8.21
N SER A 129 14.21 5.40 7.70
CA SER A 129 15.48 5.51 8.43
C SER A 129 16.05 6.93 8.45
N LYS A 130 15.58 7.78 7.55
CA LYS A 130 16.01 9.18 7.42
C LYS A 130 15.11 10.17 8.14
N ILE A 131 13.99 9.70 8.71
CA ILE A 131 13.09 10.57 9.45
C ILE A 131 13.71 10.93 10.79
N THR A 132 13.83 12.22 11.05
CA THR A 132 14.28 12.77 12.34
C THR A 132 13.09 13.30 13.15
N PRO A 133 13.24 13.53 14.45
CA PRO A 133 12.16 14.13 15.27
C PRO A 133 11.71 15.49 14.74
N GLU A 134 12.58 16.24 14.09
CA GLU A 134 12.31 17.57 13.50
C GLU A 134 11.39 17.46 12.25
N ASP A 135 11.44 16.31 11.57
CA ASP A 135 10.63 16.04 10.37
C ASP A 135 9.16 15.75 10.69
N LYS A 136 8.82 15.54 11.97
CA LYS A 136 7.46 15.17 12.38
C LYS A 136 6.39 16.12 11.87
N ASP A 137 6.69 17.42 11.84
CA ASP A 137 5.81 18.49 11.40
C ASP A 137 6.07 18.90 9.94
N THR A 138 7.16 18.46 9.37
CA THR A 138 7.56 18.71 8.00
C THR A 138 7.29 17.46 7.15
N TYR A 139 7.21 17.69 5.85
CA TYR A 139 7.02 16.64 4.88
C TYR A 139 8.36 16.00 4.49
N ASN A 140 8.44 14.67 4.54
CA ASN A 140 9.67 13.94 4.20
C ASN A 140 9.47 12.78 3.19
N GLY A 141 8.29 12.64 2.60
CA GLY A 141 8.05 11.71 1.51
C GLY A 141 8.27 12.36 0.13
N GLU A 142 8.47 11.56 -0.87
CA GLU A 142 8.59 12.01 -2.25
C GLU A 142 7.58 11.32 -3.17
N PRO A 143 7.03 11.99 -4.19
CA PRO A 143 6.24 11.34 -5.21
C PRO A 143 7.13 10.37 -6.00
N TYR A 144 6.67 9.12 -6.15
CA TYR A 144 7.40 8.10 -6.87
C TYR A 144 6.83 7.87 -8.25
N ALA A 145 5.53 7.56 -8.37
CA ALA A 145 4.86 7.34 -9.63
C ALA A 145 3.47 7.96 -9.66
N GLY A 146 3.02 8.33 -10.83
CA GLY A 146 1.78 9.05 -11.06
C GLY A 146 2.03 10.47 -11.48
N LYS A 147 1.23 10.99 -12.41
CA LYS A 147 1.38 12.36 -12.92
C LYS A 147 1.29 13.33 -11.76
N ALA A 148 2.36 14.09 -11.54
CA ALA A 148 2.45 15.03 -10.42
C ALA A 148 1.29 16.03 -10.46
N ILE A 149 0.62 16.20 -9.34
CA ILE A 149 -0.50 17.12 -9.21
C ILE A 149 0.07 18.52 -8.99
N TYR A 150 0.55 19.15 -10.05
CA TYR A 150 0.90 20.56 -9.99
C TYR A 150 -0.27 21.48 -10.37
N GLU A 151 -1.40 20.90 -10.83
CA GLU A 151 -2.54 21.65 -11.35
C GLU A 151 -3.89 21.31 -10.70
N GLY A 152 -3.88 20.74 -9.49
CA GLY A 152 -5.10 20.37 -8.74
C GLY A 152 -5.37 18.86 -8.70
N VAL A 153 -5.96 18.43 -7.61
CA VAL A 153 -6.12 17.02 -7.19
C VAL A 153 -6.81 16.12 -8.23
N MET A 154 -7.60 16.69 -9.13
CA MET A 154 -8.42 15.94 -10.08
C MET A 154 -7.77 15.69 -11.45
N ASN A 155 -6.72 16.40 -11.80
CA ASN A 155 -6.16 16.39 -13.17
C ASN A 155 -5.16 15.26 -13.45
N GLY A 156 -4.76 14.50 -12.44
CA GLY A 156 -3.80 13.40 -12.57
C GLY A 156 -4.41 12.01 -12.75
N LYS A 157 -5.73 11.86 -12.53
CA LYS A 157 -6.41 10.56 -12.61
C LYS A 157 -6.56 10.07 -14.04
N GLY A 158 -6.48 8.77 -14.23
CA GLY A 158 -6.70 8.14 -15.53
C GLY A 158 -5.88 6.87 -15.68
N TRP A 159 -5.78 6.40 -16.90
CA TRP A 159 -4.90 5.31 -17.25
C TRP A 159 -3.90 5.79 -18.30
N GLU A 160 -2.64 5.62 -18.01
CA GLU A 160 -1.53 5.86 -18.94
C GLU A 160 -0.32 5.06 -18.46
N ASP A 161 0.26 4.25 -19.33
CA ASP A 161 1.53 3.56 -19.11
C ASP A 161 2.70 4.48 -19.50
N GLY A 162 3.91 4.15 -19.07
CA GLY A 162 5.10 4.89 -19.40
C GLY A 162 5.92 5.30 -18.18
N LEU A 163 6.81 6.27 -18.35
CA LEU A 163 7.71 6.73 -17.29
C LEU A 163 6.95 7.13 -16.02
N LEU A 164 7.54 6.89 -14.85
CA LEU A 164 6.89 7.09 -13.54
C LEU A 164 6.19 8.44 -13.40
N LYS A 165 6.82 9.53 -13.88
CA LYS A 165 6.29 10.89 -13.79
C LYS A 165 5.11 11.18 -14.74
N ASN A 166 4.95 10.35 -15.78
CA ASN A 166 3.91 10.53 -16.79
C ASN A 166 2.75 9.56 -16.60
N ALA A 167 3.00 8.42 -15.99
CA ALA A 167 2.00 7.39 -15.75
C ALA A 167 0.80 7.96 -15.00
N LYS A 168 -0.40 7.45 -15.29
CA LYS A 168 -1.62 7.81 -14.59
C LYS A 168 -2.23 6.60 -13.93
N PHE A 169 -2.77 6.82 -12.74
CA PHE A 169 -3.53 5.86 -11.96
C PHE A 169 -4.94 6.39 -11.67
N ARG A 170 -5.82 5.48 -11.26
CA ARG A 170 -7.14 5.84 -10.74
C ARG A 170 -7.46 5.01 -9.50
N HIS A 171 -7.39 5.63 -8.32
CA HIS A 171 -7.52 4.98 -7.02
C HIS A 171 -6.62 3.75 -6.85
N PRO A 172 -5.26 3.91 -6.98
CA PRO A 172 -4.34 2.82 -6.73
C PRO A 172 -4.42 2.40 -5.25
N ARG A 173 -4.60 1.11 -4.99
CA ARG A 173 -4.78 0.56 -3.65
C ARG A 173 -3.60 -0.35 -3.29
N GLN A 174 -3.84 -1.62 -2.98
CA GLN A 174 -2.80 -2.49 -2.47
C GLN A 174 -1.58 -2.56 -3.37
N ILE A 175 -0.41 -2.54 -2.71
CA ILE A 175 0.91 -2.71 -3.31
C ILE A 175 1.52 -3.98 -2.72
N CYS A 176 2.19 -4.76 -3.54
CA CYS A 176 3.07 -5.85 -3.10
C CYS A 176 4.28 -5.96 -4.02
N PHE A 177 5.27 -6.73 -3.60
CA PHE A 177 6.53 -6.89 -4.32
C PHE A 177 6.86 -8.36 -4.54
N THR A 178 7.54 -8.64 -5.63
CA THR A 178 8.37 -9.84 -5.79
C THR A 178 9.73 -9.61 -5.12
N ASP A 179 10.46 -10.68 -4.83
CA ASP A 179 11.79 -10.55 -4.20
C ASP A 179 12.81 -9.84 -5.11
N ASP A 180 12.63 -9.88 -6.42
CA ASP A 180 13.46 -9.18 -7.41
C ASP A 180 13.08 -7.68 -7.59
N GLY A 181 12.12 -7.17 -6.81
CA GLY A 181 11.77 -5.76 -6.76
C GLY A 181 10.73 -5.29 -7.78
N LYS A 182 9.97 -6.19 -8.40
CA LYS A 182 8.80 -5.77 -9.18
C LYS A 182 7.65 -5.43 -8.25
N MET A 183 7.18 -4.21 -8.32
CA MET A 183 6.04 -3.71 -7.56
C MET A 183 4.75 -3.90 -8.35
N TYR A 184 3.81 -4.64 -7.78
CA TYR A 184 2.47 -4.84 -8.30
C TYR A 184 1.50 -3.90 -7.58
N ILE A 185 0.61 -3.25 -8.30
CA ILE A 185 -0.31 -2.23 -7.81
C ILE A 185 -1.72 -2.55 -8.30
N ALA A 186 -2.66 -2.70 -7.38
CA ALA A 186 -4.07 -2.77 -7.72
C ALA A 186 -4.58 -1.37 -8.10
N ASP A 187 -4.70 -1.09 -9.38
CA ASP A 187 -5.21 0.19 -9.92
C ASP A 187 -6.73 0.12 -10.03
N SER A 188 -7.39 0.20 -8.86
CA SER A 188 -8.77 -0.20 -8.65
C SER A 188 -9.75 0.51 -9.57
N GLY A 189 -9.63 1.83 -9.70
CA GLY A 189 -10.52 2.62 -10.56
C GLY A 189 -10.28 2.43 -12.06
N ASN A 190 -9.15 1.82 -12.44
CA ASN A 190 -8.88 1.41 -13.81
C ASN A 190 -9.15 -0.09 -14.06
N SER A 191 -9.56 -0.83 -13.03
CA SER A 191 -9.91 -2.26 -13.10
C SER A 191 -8.78 -3.14 -13.65
N CYS A 192 -7.53 -2.84 -13.31
CA CYS A 192 -6.35 -3.56 -13.76
C CYS A 192 -5.25 -3.62 -12.67
N ILE A 193 -4.22 -4.42 -12.92
CA ILE A 193 -3.01 -4.48 -12.10
C ILE A 193 -1.86 -3.87 -12.88
N ARG A 194 -1.18 -2.91 -12.25
CA ARG A 194 -0.02 -2.23 -12.81
C ARG A 194 1.27 -2.80 -12.20
N VAL A 195 2.35 -2.75 -12.97
CA VAL A 195 3.66 -3.24 -12.53
C VAL A 195 4.75 -2.20 -12.80
N VAL A 196 5.66 -2.09 -11.85
CA VAL A 196 6.87 -1.26 -11.95
C VAL A 196 8.07 -2.08 -11.51
N ASP A 197 9.14 -2.08 -12.28
CA ASP A 197 10.44 -2.58 -11.85
C ASP A 197 11.15 -1.47 -11.05
N THR A 198 11.19 -1.64 -9.72
CA THR A 198 11.78 -0.63 -8.82
C THR A 198 13.30 -0.69 -8.74
N THR A 199 13.93 -1.69 -9.36
CA THR A 199 15.39 -1.77 -9.48
C THR A 199 15.96 -0.84 -10.55
N MET A 200 15.08 -0.41 -11.46
CA MET A 200 15.46 0.54 -12.52
C MET A 200 15.65 1.95 -11.95
N PRO A 201 16.62 2.71 -12.44
CA PRO A 201 16.73 4.13 -12.12
C PRO A 201 15.41 4.86 -12.36
N LYS A 202 15.03 5.75 -11.43
CA LYS A 202 13.73 6.45 -11.44
C LYS A 202 13.40 7.14 -12.78
N GLU A 203 14.43 7.62 -13.47
CA GLU A 203 14.30 8.31 -14.77
C GLU A 203 13.97 7.37 -15.92
N ARG A 204 14.23 6.07 -15.76
CA ARG A 204 14.01 5.03 -16.79
C ARG A 204 12.93 4.03 -16.39
N ALA A 205 12.60 3.97 -15.11
CA ALA A 205 11.52 3.11 -14.61
C ALA A 205 10.19 3.52 -15.25
N ALA A 206 9.39 2.51 -15.59
CA ALA A 206 8.11 2.72 -16.23
C ALA A 206 7.02 1.89 -15.54
N VAL A 207 5.82 2.42 -15.58
CA VAL A 207 4.59 1.70 -15.21
C VAL A 207 4.07 0.99 -16.43
N THR A 208 3.71 -0.29 -16.27
CA THR A 208 3.10 -1.11 -17.32
C THR A 208 1.81 -1.75 -16.79
N THR A 209 0.95 -2.22 -17.71
CA THR A 209 -0.33 -2.88 -17.37
C THR A 209 -0.34 -4.31 -17.92
N PRO A 210 0.32 -5.25 -17.26
CA PRO A 210 0.39 -6.63 -17.75
C PRO A 210 -0.86 -7.47 -17.44
N ILE A 211 -1.77 -7.01 -16.58
CA ILE A 211 -2.89 -7.81 -16.10
C ILE A 211 -4.18 -6.99 -16.11
N GLY A 212 -5.14 -7.45 -16.89
CA GLY A 212 -6.46 -6.85 -17.03
C GLY A 212 -6.52 -5.78 -18.11
N LEU A 213 -7.71 -5.59 -18.67
CA LEU A 213 -7.97 -4.59 -19.69
C LEU A 213 -8.37 -3.26 -19.01
N PRO A 214 -7.53 -2.21 -19.08
CA PRO A 214 -7.78 -0.96 -18.38
C PRO A 214 -9.10 -0.30 -18.77
N GLY A 215 -9.88 0.11 -17.76
CA GLY A 215 -11.16 0.76 -17.94
C GLY A 215 -12.31 -0.16 -18.41
N ALA A 216 -12.04 -1.44 -18.65
CA ALA A 216 -13.02 -2.43 -19.04
C ALA A 216 -13.51 -3.22 -17.82
N GLU A 217 -14.41 -2.63 -17.05
CA GLU A 217 -15.02 -3.28 -15.88
C GLU A 217 -15.79 -4.54 -16.30
N GLY A 218 -15.72 -5.57 -15.46
CA GLY A 218 -16.49 -6.81 -15.67
C GLY A 218 -15.84 -8.02 -15.03
N TYR A 219 -16.42 -9.19 -15.32
CA TYR A 219 -15.92 -10.48 -14.89
C TYR A 219 -15.64 -11.34 -16.13
N LYS A 220 -14.37 -11.56 -16.44
CA LYS A 220 -13.95 -12.42 -17.54
C LYS A 220 -12.58 -13.02 -17.25
N ASP A 221 -12.46 -14.33 -17.37
CA ASP A 221 -11.19 -15.04 -17.34
C ASP A 221 -10.52 -15.01 -18.71
N GLY A 222 -9.21 -15.16 -18.73
CA GLY A 222 -8.41 -15.20 -19.94
C GLY A 222 -7.02 -14.61 -19.73
N GLY A 223 -6.29 -14.48 -20.83
CA GLY A 223 -4.97 -13.84 -20.82
C GLY A 223 -5.04 -12.35 -20.48
N PRO A 224 -3.86 -11.71 -20.33
CA PRO A 224 -3.74 -10.31 -19.89
C PRO A 224 -4.62 -9.32 -20.66
N GLU A 225 -4.75 -9.52 -21.97
CA GLU A 225 -5.50 -8.64 -22.88
C GLU A 225 -7.02 -8.91 -22.91
N ILE A 226 -7.48 -9.96 -22.21
CA ILE A 226 -8.86 -10.41 -22.25
C ILE A 226 -9.50 -10.36 -20.88
N ALA A 227 -8.72 -10.61 -19.83
CA ALA A 227 -9.20 -10.64 -18.46
C ALA A 227 -9.82 -9.30 -18.06
N LYS A 228 -10.97 -9.38 -17.42
CA LYS A 228 -11.66 -8.19 -16.88
C LYS A 228 -11.82 -8.35 -15.39
N PHE A 229 -11.60 -7.26 -14.68
CA PHE A 229 -11.84 -7.11 -13.25
C PHE A 229 -12.87 -6.02 -12.99
N HIS A 230 -13.41 -5.99 -11.78
CA HIS A 230 -14.27 -4.92 -11.36
C HIS A 230 -13.82 -4.39 -10.01
N PHE A 231 -13.14 -3.24 -10.04
CA PHE A 231 -12.62 -2.55 -8.87
C PHE A 231 -11.75 -3.46 -7.98
N PRO A 232 -10.64 -4.04 -8.49
CA PRO A 232 -9.75 -4.89 -7.71
C PRO A 232 -9.06 -4.06 -6.63
N CYS A 233 -9.25 -4.43 -5.35
CA CYS A 233 -8.68 -3.67 -4.23
C CYS A 233 -7.38 -4.28 -3.70
N GLY A 234 -7.18 -5.58 -3.91
CA GLY A 234 -6.05 -6.31 -3.37
C GLY A 234 -5.26 -7.03 -4.45
N VAL A 235 -3.94 -7.08 -4.27
CA VAL A 235 -3.02 -7.86 -5.07
C VAL A 235 -1.96 -8.49 -4.18
N ALA A 236 -1.66 -9.76 -4.42
CA ALA A 236 -0.58 -10.48 -3.80
C ALA A 236 0.17 -11.29 -4.85
N VAL A 237 1.48 -11.33 -4.74
CA VAL A 237 2.36 -12.02 -5.67
C VAL A 237 3.32 -12.93 -4.89
N ASN A 238 3.65 -14.10 -5.44
CA ASN A 238 4.71 -14.92 -4.88
C ASN A 238 6.10 -14.30 -5.16
N SER A 239 7.14 -14.83 -4.50
CA SER A 239 8.49 -14.27 -4.51
C SER A 239 9.09 -14.11 -5.90
N ASP A 240 8.79 -15.03 -6.82
CA ASP A 240 9.33 -15.05 -8.19
C ASP A 240 8.41 -14.42 -9.25
N GLY A 241 7.22 -13.96 -8.86
CA GLY A 241 6.29 -13.29 -9.77
C GLY A 241 5.47 -14.22 -10.66
N THR A 242 5.59 -15.55 -10.51
CA THR A 242 4.89 -16.53 -11.37
C THR A 242 3.42 -16.71 -11.01
N ILE A 243 3.02 -16.36 -9.79
CA ILE A 243 1.63 -16.46 -9.33
C ILE A 243 1.18 -15.12 -8.76
N VAL A 244 0.06 -14.61 -9.28
CA VAL A 244 -0.59 -13.40 -8.78
C VAL A 244 -2.00 -13.72 -8.33
N TYR A 245 -2.37 -13.29 -7.14
CA TYR A 245 -3.74 -13.30 -6.63
C TYR A 245 -4.30 -11.89 -6.64
N VAL A 246 -5.52 -11.74 -7.11
CA VAL A 246 -6.23 -10.46 -7.17
C VAL A 246 -7.54 -10.58 -6.41
N ALA A 247 -7.74 -9.71 -5.43
CA ALA A 247 -9.05 -9.53 -4.79
C ALA A 247 -9.93 -8.66 -5.72
N ASP A 248 -10.71 -9.33 -6.54
CA ASP A 248 -11.63 -8.71 -7.53
C ASP A 248 -12.92 -8.30 -6.82
N THR A 249 -12.85 -7.19 -6.09
CA THR A 249 -13.72 -6.86 -4.97
C THR A 249 -15.19 -6.70 -5.37
N GLN A 250 -15.49 -5.99 -6.43
CA GLN A 250 -16.88 -5.79 -6.88
C GLN A 250 -17.45 -7.05 -7.52
N ASN A 251 -16.60 -7.94 -8.02
CA ASN A 251 -17.00 -9.29 -8.44
C ASN A 251 -17.09 -10.29 -7.29
N LYS A 252 -16.66 -9.91 -6.06
CA LYS A 252 -16.70 -10.73 -4.83
C LYS A 252 -15.96 -12.06 -4.93
N VAL A 253 -14.83 -12.08 -5.63
CA VAL A 253 -14.00 -13.27 -5.86
C VAL A 253 -12.52 -12.96 -5.70
N ILE A 254 -11.74 -14.01 -5.42
CA ILE A 254 -10.29 -14.00 -5.55
C ILE A 254 -9.92 -14.65 -6.88
N ARG A 255 -9.17 -13.95 -7.71
CA ARG A 255 -8.69 -14.44 -8.98
C ARG A 255 -7.22 -14.86 -8.84
N LYS A 256 -6.88 -16.03 -9.39
CA LYS A 256 -5.49 -16.51 -9.49
C LYS A 256 -5.04 -16.41 -10.93
N LEU A 257 -3.87 -15.85 -11.14
CA LEU A 257 -3.20 -15.79 -12.43
C LEU A 257 -1.87 -16.53 -12.32
N SER A 258 -1.56 -17.31 -13.35
CA SER A 258 -0.23 -17.89 -13.53
C SER A 258 0.45 -17.15 -14.67
N ILE A 259 1.67 -16.67 -14.44
CA ILE A 259 2.48 -15.96 -15.43
C ILE A 259 3.56 -16.94 -15.86
N GLU A 260 3.48 -17.41 -17.09
CA GLU A 260 4.46 -18.31 -17.71
C GLU A 260 5.64 -17.53 -18.31
#